data_d7d61a65dd9278f6d253e9251645bf79
#
_entry.id   d7d61a65dd9278f6d253e9251645bf79
#
_cell.length_a   1.000
_cell.length_b   1.000
_cell.length_c   1.000
_cell.angle_alpha   90.00
_cell.angle_beta   90.00
_cell.angle_gamma   90.00
#
_symmetry.space_group_name_H-M   'P 1'
#
loop_
_entity.id
_entity.type
_entity.pdbx_description
1 polymer ?
#
loop_
_entity_poly.entity_id
_entity_poly.type
_entity_poly.pdbx_seq_one_letter_code
_entity_poly.pdbx_strand_id
1 'polypeptide(L)'
;MTEQPNFAHWAAVAQKELRDTPLSSLDRDYGGIPVKPVYFGEGSEIPGVEPFTRGVRATMYANRPWTIRQYAGFSTARESNAFFRQALEGGQKGLSVAFDLATHRGY
;
A
#
# COMPACT_ATOMS: atom_id res chain seq x y z
N MET A 1 -26.97 -11.34 -13.53
CA MET A 1 -26.62 -11.05 -12.13
C MET A 1 -26.69 -9.55 -11.92
N THR A 2 -27.54 -9.11 -11.03
CA THR A 2 -27.58 -7.70 -10.63
C THR A 2 -26.31 -7.38 -9.84
N GLU A 3 -25.54 -6.45 -10.35
CA GLU A 3 -24.40 -5.88 -9.64
C GLU A 3 -24.86 -5.30 -8.30
N GLN A 4 -24.21 -5.66 -7.22
CA GLN A 4 -24.57 -5.10 -5.92
C GLN A 4 -24.26 -3.58 -5.93
N PRO A 5 -25.19 -2.74 -5.41
CA PRO A 5 -24.98 -1.28 -5.39
C PRO A 5 -23.66 -0.87 -4.74
N ASN A 6 -23.21 -1.61 -3.72
CA ASN A 6 -21.95 -1.37 -3.02
C ASN A 6 -20.73 -1.62 -3.91
N PHE A 7 -20.79 -2.60 -4.82
CA PHE A 7 -19.70 -2.85 -5.75
C PHE A 7 -19.51 -1.68 -6.71
N ALA A 8 -20.58 -1.16 -7.29
CA ALA A 8 -20.48 -0.02 -8.22
C ALA A 8 -19.90 1.22 -7.54
N HIS A 9 -20.33 1.51 -6.32
CA HIS A 9 -19.78 2.63 -5.53
C HIS A 9 -18.29 2.43 -5.21
N TRP A 10 -17.94 1.25 -4.71
CA TRP A 10 -16.53 0.90 -4.45
C TRP A 10 -15.69 0.98 -5.71
N ALA A 11 -16.15 0.43 -6.83
CA ALA A 11 -15.44 0.44 -8.10
C ALA A 11 -15.12 1.87 -8.58
N ALA A 12 -16.06 2.80 -8.41
CA ALA A 12 -15.85 4.20 -8.75
C ALA A 12 -14.75 4.84 -7.90
N VAL A 13 -14.72 4.57 -6.60
CA VAL A 13 -13.69 5.08 -5.69
C VAL A 13 -12.33 4.43 -5.98
N ALA A 14 -12.31 3.11 -6.18
CA ALA A 14 -11.10 2.36 -6.49
C ALA A 14 -10.48 2.80 -7.82
N GLN A 15 -11.30 3.06 -8.85
CA GLN A 15 -10.80 3.53 -10.14
C GLN A 15 -10.10 4.89 -10.02
N LYS A 16 -10.56 5.78 -9.14
CA LYS A 16 -9.88 7.05 -8.86
C LYS A 16 -8.48 6.83 -8.27
N GLU A 17 -8.32 5.84 -7.39
CA GLU A 17 -7.01 5.49 -6.82
C GLU A 17 -6.08 4.88 -7.88
N LEU A 18 -6.62 4.08 -8.79
CA LEU A 18 -5.89 3.40 -9.84
C LEU A 18 -5.50 4.32 -11.01
N ARG A 19 -6.20 5.45 -11.17
CA ARG A 19 -6.02 6.37 -12.31
C ARG A 19 -6.26 5.68 -13.65
N ASP A 20 -5.21 5.50 -14.45
CA ASP A 20 -5.28 4.88 -15.78
C ASP A 20 -5.18 3.35 -15.76
N THR A 21 -4.91 2.76 -14.60
CA THR A 21 -4.81 1.30 -14.46
C THR A 21 -6.20 0.68 -14.34
N PRO A 22 -6.52 -0.38 -15.08
CA PRO A 22 -7.85 -0.98 -15.00
C PRO A 22 -8.09 -1.73 -13.69
N LEU A 23 -9.34 -1.79 -13.25
CA LEU A 23 -9.72 -2.53 -12.03
C LEU A 23 -9.33 -4.01 -12.08
N SER A 24 -9.36 -4.62 -13.26
CA SER A 24 -8.95 -6.01 -13.45
C SER A 24 -7.50 -6.28 -13.04
N SER A 25 -6.65 -5.26 -12.99
CA SER A 25 -5.27 -5.39 -12.51
C SER A 25 -5.17 -5.79 -11.03
N LEU A 26 -6.25 -5.62 -10.27
CA LEU A 26 -6.30 -5.98 -8.85
C LEU A 26 -6.67 -7.44 -8.61
N ASP A 27 -7.16 -8.13 -9.63
CA ASP A 27 -7.47 -9.56 -9.54
C ASP A 27 -6.19 -10.37 -9.36
N ARG A 28 -6.25 -11.39 -8.54
CA ARG A 28 -5.13 -12.27 -8.25
C ARG A 28 -5.52 -13.72 -8.48
N ASP A 29 -4.55 -14.54 -8.81
CA ASP A 29 -4.70 -15.99 -8.89
C ASP A 29 -3.73 -16.63 -7.91
N TYR A 30 -4.27 -17.47 -7.04
CA TYR A 30 -3.49 -18.23 -6.06
C TYR A 30 -3.64 -19.73 -6.34
N GLY A 31 -2.72 -20.25 -7.13
CA GLY A 31 -2.73 -21.68 -7.45
C GLY A 31 -3.97 -22.16 -8.19
N GLY A 32 -4.50 -21.37 -9.12
CA GLY A 32 -5.72 -21.67 -9.86
C GLY A 32 -7.01 -21.17 -9.20
N ILE A 33 -6.90 -20.54 -8.02
CA ILE A 33 -8.04 -19.96 -7.31
C ILE A 33 -8.08 -18.45 -7.59
N PRO A 34 -9.09 -17.95 -8.31
CA PRO A 34 -9.20 -16.51 -8.55
C PRO A 34 -9.65 -15.80 -7.27
N VAL A 35 -8.94 -14.74 -6.90
CA VAL A 35 -9.24 -13.91 -5.74
C VAL A 35 -9.48 -12.48 -6.18
N LYS A 36 -10.64 -11.95 -5.83
CA LYS A 36 -11.04 -10.56 -6.11
C LYS A 36 -10.42 -9.61 -5.08
N PRO A 37 -10.23 -8.33 -5.44
CA PRO A 37 -9.69 -7.33 -4.51
C PRO A 37 -10.66 -7.01 -3.35
N VAL A 38 -11.95 -7.26 -3.50
CA VAL A 38 -12.97 -7.00 -2.50
C VAL A 38 -14.12 -7.99 -2.62
N TYR A 39 -14.71 -8.34 -1.48
CA TYR A 39 -15.93 -9.13 -1.39
C TYR A 39 -16.93 -8.40 -0.52
N PHE A 40 -18.19 -8.38 -0.94
CA PHE A 40 -19.28 -7.72 -0.23
C PHE A 40 -20.23 -8.73 0.36
N GLY A 41 -20.61 -8.51 1.62
CA GLY A 41 -21.72 -9.17 2.29
C GLY A 41 -22.96 -8.27 2.32
N GLU A 42 -23.78 -8.47 3.34
CA GLU A 42 -25.03 -7.69 3.53
C GLU A 42 -24.80 -6.27 4.09
N GLY A 43 -23.58 -5.95 4.54
CA GLY A 43 -23.23 -4.64 5.09
C GLY A 43 -23.17 -3.56 4.03
N SER A 44 -23.40 -2.32 4.45
CA SER A 44 -23.34 -1.13 3.59
C SER A 44 -22.00 -0.41 3.58
N GLU A 45 -21.10 -0.79 4.47
CA GLU A 45 -19.79 -0.14 4.62
C GLU A 45 -18.81 -0.63 3.55
N ILE A 46 -18.12 0.31 2.92
CA ILE A 46 -17.13 0.01 1.89
C ILE A 46 -15.78 0.65 2.25
N PRO A 47 -14.63 0.00 1.88
CA PRO A 47 -13.32 0.59 2.13
C PRO A 47 -13.13 1.88 1.32
N GLY A 48 -12.43 2.85 1.90
CA GLY A 48 -12.12 4.11 1.25
C GLY A 48 -13.22 5.16 1.29
N VAL A 49 -14.32 4.88 1.98
CA VAL A 49 -15.48 5.77 2.13
C VAL A 49 -15.77 5.99 3.60
N GLU A 50 -16.14 7.21 3.95
CA GLU A 50 -16.52 7.57 5.32
C GLU A 50 -17.66 6.66 5.81
N PRO A 51 -17.62 6.16 7.03
CA PRO A 51 -16.72 6.46 8.16
C PRO A 51 -15.38 5.68 8.20
N PHE A 52 -14.93 5.10 7.11
CA PHE A 52 -13.65 4.40 6.97
C PHE A 52 -13.47 3.16 7.88
N THR A 53 -14.54 2.53 8.26
CA THR A 53 -14.53 1.34 9.13
C THR A 53 -13.91 0.12 8.48
N ARG A 54 -13.90 0.08 7.13
CA ARG A 54 -13.33 -1.01 6.33
C ARG A 54 -11.95 -0.66 5.73
N GLY A 55 -11.39 0.48 6.11
CA GLY A 55 -10.08 0.93 5.68
C GLY A 55 -10.09 2.29 5.03
N VAL A 56 -8.95 2.95 5.05
CA VAL A 56 -8.79 4.34 4.61
C VAL A 56 -8.70 4.50 3.10
N ARG A 57 -8.48 3.40 2.37
CA ARG A 57 -8.40 3.39 0.90
C ARG A 57 -9.31 2.33 0.32
N ALA A 58 -9.87 2.60 -0.85
CA ALA A 58 -10.74 1.64 -1.53
C ALA A 58 -10.01 0.35 -1.90
N THR A 59 -8.75 0.45 -2.31
CA THR A 59 -7.93 -0.69 -2.75
C THR A 59 -7.08 -1.28 -1.63
N MET A 60 -6.98 -0.62 -0.49
CA MET A 60 -6.13 -1.00 0.64
C MET A 60 -4.75 -1.47 0.18
N TYR A 61 -4.42 -2.75 0.34
CA TYR A 61 -3.13 -3.31 -0.05
C TYR A 61 -3.10 -3.95 -1.45
N ALA A 62 -4.24 -3.98 -2.16
CA ALA A 62 -4.32 -4.62 -3.46
C ALA A 62 -3.56 -3.84 -4.55
N ASN A 63 -3.69 -2.52 -4.56
CA ASN A 63 -2.97 -1.65 -5.49
C ASN A 63 -1.56 -1.32 -4.99
N ARG A 64 -1.45 -0.96 -3.71
CA ARG A 64 -0.17 -0.65 -3.07
C ARG A 64 0.03 -1.54 -1.85
N PRO A 65 0.87 -2.59 -1.95
CA PRO A 65 1.24 -3.40 -0.80
C PRO A 65 1.87 -2.54 0.30
N TRP A 66 1.91 -3.08 1.50
CA TRP A 66 2.61 -2.42 2.60
C TRP A 66 4.05 -2.07 2.24
N THR A 67 4.54 -0.98 2.79
CA THR A 67 5.91 -0.54 2.60
C THR A 67 6.85 -1.37 3.48
N ILE A 68 7.84 -2.01 2.85
CA ILE A 68 8.96 -2.62 3.57
C ILE A 68 9.98 -1.52 3.81
N ARG A 69 10.28 -1.28 5.08
CA ARG A 69 11.14 -0.19 5.53
C ARG A 69 12.05 -0.68 6.63
N GLN A 70 13.34 -0.33 6.54
CA GLN A 70 14.32 -0.68 7.54
C GLN A 70 14.96 0.60 8.10
N TYR A 71 15.08 0.67 9.43
CA TYR A 71 15.77 1.74 10.11
C TYR A 71 17.26 1.41 10.15
N ALA A 72 18.10 2.26 9.56
CA ALA A 72 19.52 2.02 9.46
C ALA A 72 20.33 3.32 9.40
N GLY A 73 21.58 3.21 9.82
CA GLY A 73 22.57 4.28 9.72
C GLY A 73 23.95 3.73 10.02
N PHE A 74 24.96 4.34 9.42
CA PHE A 74 26.35 3.95 9.55
C PHE A 74 27.20 5.18 9.88
N SER A 75 28.49 4.97 10.12
CA SER A 75 29.41 6.02 10.55
C SER A 75 29.55 7.17 9.56
N THR A 76 29.38 6.89 8.26
CA THR A 76 29.49 7.89 7.22
C THR A 76 28.24 7.92 6.33
N ALA A 77 27.98 9.09 5.76
CA ALA A 77 26.90 9.24 4.78
C ALA A 77 27.10 8.33 3.56
N ARG A 78 28.35 8.10 3.17
CA ARG A 78 28.69 7.23 2.03
C ARG A 78 28.28 5.78 2.27
N GLU A 79 28.59 5.23 3.44
CA GLU A 79 28.22 3.87 3.82
C GLU A 79 26.70 3.73 3.94
N SER A 80 26.04 4.70 4.57
CA SER A 80 24.59 4.73 4.67
C SER A 80 23.91 4.76 3.31
N ASN A 81 24.41 5.60 2.39
CA ASN A 81 23.90 5.68 1.03
C ASN A 81 24.06 4.34 0.28
N ALA A 82 25.21 3.71 0.40
CA ALA A 82 25.45 2.41 -0.25
C ALA A 82 24.46 1.35 0.26
N PHE A 83 24.24 1.30 1.57
CA PHE A 83 23.28 0.39 2.18
C PHE A 83 21.85 0.65 1.70
N PHE A 84 21.41 1.91 1.70
CA PHE A 84 20.05 2.25 1.28
C PHE A 84 19.80 1.96 -0.21
N ARG A 85 20.78 2.18 -1.07
CA ARG A 85 20.70 1.82 -2.48
C ARG A 85 20.52 0.32 -2.66
N GLN A 86 21.31 -0.47 -1.96
CA GLN A 86 21.19 -1.93 -1.97
C GLN A 86 19.82 -2.39 -1.44
N ALA A 87 19.32 -1.75 -0.39
CA ALA A 87 17.99 -2.06 0.16
C ALA A 87 16.86 -1.81 -0.84
N LEU A 88 16.93 -0.70 -1.58
CA LEU A 88 15.96 -0.37 -2.63
C LEU A 88 16.04 -1.37 -3.80
N GLU A 89 17.25 -1.75 -4.22
CA GLU A 89 17.45 -2.78 -5.24
C GLU A 89 16.89 -4.14 -4.79
N GLY A 90 16.98 -4.44 -3.49
CA GLY A 90 16.42 -5.64 -2.88
C GLY A 90 14.90 -5.61 -2.67
N GLY A 91 14.23 -4.54 -3.05
CA GLY A 91 12.76 -4.46 -3.03
C GLY A 91 12.15 -3.66 -1.89
N GLN A 92 12.94 -2.99 -1.06
CA GLN A 92 12.39 -2.06 -0.07
C GLN A 92 11.75 -0.85 -0.77
N LYS A 93 10.68 -0.32 -0.19
CA LYS A 93 9.91 0.80 -0.75
C LYS A 93 10.02 2.08 0.08
N GLY A 94 10.59 2.00 1.26
CA GLY A 94 10.80 3.14 2.14
C GLY A 94 12.11 3.03 2.89
N LEU A 95 12.62 4.18 3.31
CA LEU A 95 13.86 4.30 4.06
C LEU A 95 13.59 5.04 5.36
N SER A 96 14.17 4.58 6.46
CA SER A 96 14.21 5.29 7.73
C SER A 96 15.65 5.48 8.13
N VAL A 97 16.08 6.74 8.20
CA VAL A 97 17.47 7.10 8.43
C VAL A 97 17.73 7.29 9.91
N ALA A 98 18.75 6.59 10.43
CA ALA A 98 19.27 6.84 11.77
C ALA A 98 20.27 8.01 11.69
N PHE A 99 19.95 9.12 12.35
CA PHE A 99 20.83 10.27 12.42
C PHE A 99 21.86 10.13 13.57
N ASP A 100 22.85 10.99 13.55
CA ASP A 100 23.88 11.07 14.60
C ASP A 100 23.29 11.58 15.94
N LEU A 101 24.03 11.36 17.01
CA LEU A 101 23.58 11.74 18.36
C LEU A 101 23.40 13.25 18.51
N ALA A 102 24.23 14.06 17.88
CA ALA A 102 24.12 15.50 17.93
C ALA A 102 22.80 15.98 17.34
N THR A 103 22.43 15.46 16.18
CA THR A 103 21.13 15.75 15.52
C THR A 103 19.95 15.33 16.40
N HIS A 104 20.01 14.13 17.00
CA HIS A 104 18.95 13.64 17.89
C HIS A 104 18.78 14.47 19.16
N ARG A 105 19.87 15.01 19.69
CA ARG A 105 19.88 15.82 20.92
C ARG A 105 19.68 17.31 20.66
N GLY A 106 19.72 17.75 19.40
CA GLY A 106 19.48 19.13 19.00
C GLY A 106 20.67 20.08 19.24
N TYR A 107 21.88 19.58 19.14
CA TYR A 107 23.07 20.43 19.18
C TYR A 107 23.35 21.04 17.80
#